data_ac0c8371ff5258f1773e2afac906a0ee
#
_entry.id   ac0c8371ff5258f1773e2afac906a0ee
#
_cell.length_a   1.000
_cell.length_b   1.000
_cell.length_c   1.000
_cell.angle_alpha   90.00
_cell.angle_beta   90.00
_cell.angle_gamma   90.00
#
_symmetry.space_group_name_H-M   'P 1'
#
loop_
_entity.id
_entity.type
_entity.pdbx_description
1 polymer ?
#
loop_
_entity_poly.entity_id
_entity_poly.type
_entity_poly.pdbx_seq_one_letter_code
_entity_poly.pdbx_strand_id
1 'polypeptide(L)'
;MKIRLGIGGSVSDPTQLRALGQAISTCGFDSIWLPEVLGQPAIDPAVGLSYLAGVHPTLKLGTTMLFTGVNPVSLAKKLASLDQVSSGRLLVTAVPGLTTGSEPSAIGMSPKVGGPVIEDALAVMRALWRGETLNHEGPSGTFVDVSLSPRPIQDPLEVWLAGMAERSLARCGRVGDGWLPTLCSPDQVARGREVIEAAAAGAGRVISDEHYGVSLGYFPTGYPDGLADRLATRLQGQALCDVIPRHYDEIAPLLERFIAVGFSKFVLRPLLPILDWEEELTLLGRAVLHVQR
;
A
#
# COMPACT_ATOMS: atom_id res chain seq x y z
N MET A 1 -20.95 -1.65 -2.40
CA MET A 1 -19.48 -1.65 -2.20
C MET A 1 -18.82 -2.27 -3.42
N LYS A 2 -17.86 -1.58 -4.03
CA LYS A 2 -17.12 -2.05 -5.21
C LYS A 2 -15.90 -2.86 -4.78
N ILE A 3 -15.84 -4.13 -5.15
CA ILE A 3 -14.69 -5.00 -4.88
C ILE A 3 -13.65 -4.83 -5.99
N ARG A 4 -12.41 -4.50 -5.62
CA ARG A 4 -11.29 -4.27 -6.53
C ARG A 4 -10.10 -5.15 -6.18
N LEU A 5 -9.56 -5.81 -7.20
CA LEU A 5 -8.38 -6.67 -7.09
C LEU A 5 -7.21 -6.04 -7.84
N GLY A 6 -6.17 -5.71 -7.13
CA GLY A 6 -4.89 -5.26 -7.68
C GLY A 6 -3.81 -6.31 -7.50
N ILE A 7 -2.74 -6.18 -8.25
CA ILE A 7 -1.57 -7.06 -8.16
C ILE A 7 -0.38 -6.29 -7.62
N GLY A 8 0.22 -6.82 -6.57
CA GLY A 8 1.48 -6.30 -6.02
C GLY A 8 2.66 -7.13 -6.48
N GLY A 9 3.73 -6.47 -6.89
CA GLY A 9 4.96 -7.14 -7.30
C GLY A 9 6.20 -6.31 -7.02
N SER A 10 7.31 -6.99 -6.73
CA SER A 10 8.64 -6.40 -6.70
C SER A 10 9.42 -6.93 -7.88
N VAL A 11 9.78 -6.07 -8.82
CA VAL A 11 10.51 -6.44 -10.03
C VAL A 11 11.78 -5.59 -10.16
N SER A 12 12.89 -6.22 -10.50
CA SER A 12 14.20 -5.56 -10.66
C SER A 12 14.58 -5.31 -12.12
N ASP A 13 13.84 -5.93 -13.04
CA ASP A 13 14.10 -5.90 -14.48
C ASP A 13 12.99 -5.11 -15.20
N PRO A 14 13.32 -4.14 -16.08
CA PRO A 14 12.33 -3.39 -16.86
C PRO A 14 11.47 -4.26 -17.78
N THR A 15 11.99 -5.40 -18.24
CA THR A 15 11.23 -6.35 -19.07
C THR A 15 10.12 -7.02 -18.24
N GLN A 16 10.46 -7.45 -17.03
CA GLN A 16 9.51 -8.00 -16.07
C GLN A 16 8.46 -6.96 -15.64
N LEU A 17 8.86 -5.70 -15.45
CA LEU A 17 7.92 -4.62 -15.13
C LEU A 17 6.89 -4.42 -16.25
N ARG A 18 7.34 -4.44 -17.50
CA ARG A 18 6.46 -4.35 -18.68
C ARG A 18 5.53 -5.55 -18.77
N ALA A 19 6.07 -6.76 -18.62
CA ALA A 19 5.30 -7.99 -18.64
C ALA A 19 4.21 -8.01 -17.57
N LEU A 20 4.55 -7.60 -16.33
CA LEU A 20 3.59 -7.47 -15.24
C LEU A 20 2.47 -6.47 -15.58
N GLY A 21 2.79 -5.26 -16.03
CA GLY A 21 1.79 -4.25 -16.41
C GLY A 21 0.87 -4.74 -17.53
N GLN A 22 1.43 -5.42 -18.54
CA GLN A 22 0.66 -6.00 -19.64
C GLN A 22 -0.25 -7.12 -19.16
N ALA A 23 0.25 -8.06 -18.36
CA ALA A 23 -0.54 -9.17 -17.83
C ALA A 23 -1.71 -8.69 -16.95
N ILE A 24 -1.49 -7.69 -16.09
CA ILE A 24 -2.54 -7.07 -15.27
C ILE A 24 -3.66 -6.50 -16.16
N SER A 25 -3.29 -5.73 -17.18
CA SER A 25 -4.24 -5.11 -18.10
C SER A 25 -5.01 -6.15 -18.90
N THR A 26 -4.33 -7.20 -19.39
CA THR A 26 -4.93 -8.28 -20.20
C THR A 26 -5.87 -9.16 -19.39
N CYS A 27 -5.48 -9.52 -18.15
CA CYS A 27 -6.28 -10.36 -17.26
C CYS A 27 -7.44 -9.62 -16.58
N GLY A 28 -7.48 -8.28 -16.61
CA GLY A 28 -8.59 -7.49 -16.09
C GLY A 28 -8.50 -7.17 -14.59
N PHE A 29 -7.32 -7.17 -13.99
CA PHE A 29 -7.11 -6.66 -12.65
C PHE A 29 -7.14 -5.12 -12.63
N ASP A 30 -7.57 -4.53 -11.50
CA ASP A 30 -7.85 -3.09 -11.38
C ASP A 30 -6.59 -2.23 -11.29
N SER A 31 -5.54 -2.72 -10.66
CA SER A 31 -4.36 -1.91 -10.34
C SER A 31 -3.07 -2.71 -10.23
N ILE A 32 -1.94 -2.04 -10.47
CA ILE A 32 -0.60 -2.52 -10.13
C ILE A 32 -0.10 -1.84 -8.87
N TRP A 33 0.63 -2.57 -8.02
CA TRP A 33 1.21 -2.05 -6.78
C TRP A 33 2.70 -2.36 -6.70
N LEU A 34 3.53 -1.33 -6.61
CA LEU A 34 4.98 -1.44 -6.43
C LEU A 34 5.36 -0.94 -5.03
N PRO A 35 5.94 -1.79 -4.17
CA PRO A 35 6.40 -1.38 -2.85
C PRO A 35 7.79 -0.73 -2.90
N GLU A 36 8.02 0.26 -2.05
CA GLU A 36 9.35 0.78 -1.77
C GLU A 36 9.99 -0.02 -0.64
N VAL A 37 11.06 -0.74 -0.94
CA VAL A 37 11.88 -1.48 0.02
C VAL A 37 13.34 -1.26 -0.33
N LEU A 38 14.04 -0.42 0.42
CA LEU A 38 15.39 0.06 0.11
C LEU A 38 16.45 -1.05 0.00
N GLY A 39 16.28 -2.12 0.76
CA GLY A 39 17.22 -3.23 0.79
C GLY A 39 16.93 -4.36 -0.21
N GLN A 40 15.91 -4.22 -1.07
CA GLN A 40 15.56 -5.25 -2.05
C GLN A 40 15.95 -4.84 -3.48
N PRO A 41 16.30 -5.81 -4.33
CA PRO A 41 16.60 -5.55 -5.74
C PRO A 41 15.29 -5.32 -6.52
N ALA A 42 14.69 -4.15 -6.34
CA ALA A 42 13.45 -3.76 -7.01
C ALA A 42 13.60 -2.36 -7.61
N ILE A 43 12.92 -2.13 -8.73
CA ILE A 43 12.83 -0.80 -9.33
C ILE A 43 12.11 0.13 -8.35
N ASP A 44 12.65 1.35 -8.16
CA ASP A 44 11.98 2.40 -7.38
C ASP A 44 10.54 2.58 -7.86
N PRO A 45 9.53 2.57 -6.95
CA PRO A 45 8.13 2.59 -7.35
C PRO A 45 7.74 3.86 -8.11
N ALA A 46 8.29 5.03 -7.78
CA ALA A 46 7.97 6.26 -8.52
C ALA A 46 8.49 6.20 -9.96
N VAL A 47 9.67 5.62 -10.17
CA VAL A 47 10.25 5.42 -11.51
C VAL A 47 9.44 4.38 -12.29
N GLY A 48 9.16 3.22 -11.68
CA GLY A 48 8.41 2.14 -12.31
C GLY A 48 6.98 2.54 -12.67
N LEU A 49 6.28 3.22 -11.75
CA LEU A 49 4.91 3.68 -11.97
C LEU A 49 4.84 4.82 -13.01
N SER A 50 5.84 5.71 -13.08
CA SER A 50 5.92 6.73 -14.13
C SER A 50 6.04 6.09 -15.52
N TYR A 51 6.87 5.06 -15.65
CA TYR A 51 6.98 4.29 -16.88
C TYR A 51 5.63 3.64 -17.26
N LEU A 52 4.99 2.96 -16.32
CA LEU A 52 3.72 2.28 -16.54
C LEU A 52 2.57 3.26 -16.83
N ALA A 53 2.59 4.46 -16.24
CA ALA A 53 1.61 5.51 -16.53
C ALA A 53 1.58 5.88 -18.01
N GLY A 54 2.76 5.92 -18.66
CA GLY A 54 2.89 6.24 -20.08
C GLY A 54 2.48 5.13 -21.03
N VAL A 55 2.55 3.86 -20.60
CA VAL A 55 2.27 2.71 -21.47
C VAL A 55 0.91 2.05 -21.20
N HIS A 56 0.30 2.29 -20.04
CA HIS A 56 -1.00 1.75 -19.64
C HIS A 56 -1.95 2.89 -19.22
N PRO A 57 -2.75 3.45 -20.13
CA PRO A 57 -3.52 4.68 -19.86
C PRO A 57 -4.71 4.50 -18.90
N THR A 58 -5.14 3.28 -18.61
CA THR A 58 -6.31 3.00 -17.76
C THR A 58 -5.96 2.32 -16.45
N LEU A 59 -4.77 1.74 -16.33
CA LEU A 59 -4.34 1.01 -15.14
C LEU A 59 -4.14 1.96 -13.95
N LYS A 60 -4.72 1.65 -12.80
CA LYS A 60 -4.42 2.36 -11.56
C LYS A 60 -3.05 1.97 -11.03
N LEU A 61 -2.36 2.92 -10.45
CA LEU A 61 -0.95 2.84 -10.09
C LEU A 61 -0.80 2.98 -8.59
N GLY A 62 -0.64 1.88 -7.90
CA GLY A 62 -0.51 1.81 -6.45
C GLY A 62 0.95 1.76 -6.00
N THR A 63 1.23 2.39 -4.89
CA THR A 63 2.52 2.26 -4.20
C THR A 63 2.35 2.15 -2.70
N THR A 64 3.23 1.36 -2.08
CA THR A 64 3.51 1.42 -0.65
C THR A 64 4.86 2.09 -0.48
N MET A 65 4.88 3.32 0.07
CA MET A 65 6.05 4.20 0.02
C MET A 65 6.47 4.66 1.42
N LEU A 66 7.77 4.85 1.60
CA LEU A 66 8.37 5.36 2.83
C LEU A 66 8.03 6.84 3.03
N PHE A 67 7.49 7.17 4.21
CA PHE A 67 7.23 8.54 4.65
C PHE A 67 8.18 8.96 5.79
N THR A 68 9.17 8.14 6.08
CA THR A 68 10.22 8.39 7.07
C THR A 68 11.58 8.43 6.39
N GLY A 69 12.50 9.24 6.92
CA GLY A 69 13.83 9.41 6.33
C GLY A 69 13.86 10.13 4.98
N VAL A 70 12.74 10.73 4.59
CA VAL A 70 12.62 11.49 3.34
C VAL A 70 12.18 12.92 3.63
N ASN A 71 12.57 13.86 2.78
CA ASN A 71 12.08 15.23 2.87
C ASN A 71 10.64 15.29 2.36
N PRO A 72 9.64 15.71 3.17
CA PRO A 72 8.23 15.69 2.80
C PRO A 72 7.89 16.64 1.64
N VAL A 73 8.64 17.72 1.45
CA VAL A 73 8.45 18.63 0.29
C VAL A 73 8.86 17.92 -0.99
N SER A 74 10.00 17.21 -0.99
CA SER A 74 10.46 16.44 -2.14
C SER A 74 9.50 15.28 -2.45
N LEU A 75 8.98 14.61 -1.40
CA LEU A 75 8.01 13.54 -1.55
C LEU A 75 6.67 14.07 -2.08
N ALA A 76 6.18 15.21 -1.56
CA ALA A 76 4.98 15.87 -2.06
C ALA A 76 5.09 16.22 -3.54
N LYS A 77 6.26 16.75 -3.97
CA LYS A 77 6.55 17.03 -5.39
C LYS A 77 6.53 15.77 -6.24
N LYS A 78 7.19 14.70 -5.78
CA LYS A 78 7.26 13.41 -6.47
C LYS A 78 5.87 12.84 -6.69
N LEU A 79 5.04 12.75 -5.63
CA LEU A 79 3.69 12.20 -5.72
C LEU A 79 2.74 13.08 -6.54
N ALA A 80 2.80 14.39 -6.40
CA ALA A 80 2.02 15.31 -7.25
C ALA A 80 2.38 15.17 -8.74
N SER A 81 3.67 15.04 -9.05
CA SER A 81 4.12 14.84 -10.44
C SER A 81 3.66 13.49 -10.99
N LEU A 82 3.74 12.42 -10.19
CA LEU A 82 3.27 11.10 -10.58
C LEU A 82 1.75 11.09 -10.78
N ASP A 83 1.00 11.78 -9.94
CA ASP A 83 -0.45 11.92 -10.08
C ASP A 83 -0.82 12.66 -11.38
N GLN A 84 -0.09 13.73 -11.72
CA GLN A 84 -0.22 14.44 -12.98
C GLN A 84 0.06 13.53 -14.19
N VAL A 85 1.21 12.84 -14.19
CA VAL A 85 1.62 11.95 -15.29
C VAL A 85 0.66 10.78 -15.45
N SER A 86 0.09 10.30 -14.35
CA SER A 86 -0.90 9.22 -14.35
C SER A 86 -2.33 9.69 -14.62
N SER A 87 -2.57 11.00 -14.77
CA SER A 87 -3.92 11.57 -14.95
C SER A 87 -4.88 11.20 -13.81
N GLY A 88 -4.41 11.33 -12.55
CA GLY A 88 -5.22 11.09 -11.36
C GLY A 88 -5.47 9.61 -11.04
N ARG A 89 -4.58 8.70 -11.46
CA ARG A 89 -4.73 7.24 -11.23
C ARG A 89 -3.84 6.71 -10.10
N LEU A 90 -3.17 7.60 -9.37
CA LEU A 90 -2.25 7.24 -8.30
C LEU A 90 -3.00 6.81 -7.03
N LEU A 91 -2.53 5.73 -6.42
CA LEU A 91 -2.96 5.21 -5.13
C LEU A 91 -1.74 5.14 -4.20
N VAL A 92 -1.81 5.76 -3.03
CA VAL A 92 -0.64 5.86 -2.13
C VAL A 92 -0.94 5.23 -0.78
N THR A 93 -0.03 4.36 -0.32
CA THR A 93 -0.01 3.87 1.06
C THR A 93 1.30 4.27 1.72
N ALA A 94 1.22 5.04 2.80
CA ALA A 94 2.37 5.47 3.58
C ALA A 94 2.77 4.41 4.60
N VAL A 95 4.06 4.12 4.69
CA VAL A 95 4.66 3.21 5.67
C VAL A 95 5.88 3.82 6.36
N PRO A 96 6.18 3.39 7.59
CA PRO A 96 7.39 3.85 8.30
C PRO A 96 8.66 3.07 7.88
N GLY A 97 8.56 2.10 6.99
CA GLY A 97 9.62 1.15 6.67
C GLY A 97 9.69 -0.06 7.61
N LEU A 98 10.55 -1.00 7.29
CA LEU A 98 10.80 -2.19 8.11
C LEU A 98 11.54 -1.81 9.40
N THR A 99 11.25 -2.54 10.47
CA THR A 99 11.91 -2.34 11.78
C THR A 99 13.11 -3.26 12.00
N THR A 100 13.39 -4.12 11.04
CA THR A 100 14.45 -5.14 11.08
C THR A 100 15.26 -5.15 9.79
N GLY A 101 16.41 -5.81 9.81
CA GLY A 101 17.33 -5.85 8.67
C GLY A 101 18.13 -4.56 8.50
N SER A 102 18.54 -4.26 7.28
CA SER A 102 19.34 -3.08 6.95
C SER A 102 18.52 -1.81 6.72
N GLU A 103 17.20 -1.92 6.54
CA GLU A 103 16.35 -0.80 6.15
C GLU A 103 16.32 0.34 7.21
N PRO A 104 16.25 0.08 8.53
CA PRO A 104 16.32 1.16 9.51
C PRO A 104 17.60 2.01 9.41
N SER A 105 18.72 1.36 9.09
CA SER A 105 20.00 2.07 8.86
C SER A 105 19.98 2.85 7.55
N ALA A 106 19.39 2.29 6.50
CA ALA A 106 19.26 2.95 5.20
C ALA A 106 18.34 4.18 5.26
N ILE A 107 17.24 4.10 6.03
CA ILE A 107 16.34 5.23 6.29
C ILE A 107 17.04 6.32 7.13
N GLY A 108 18.04 5.97 7.95
CA GLY A 108 18.74 6.90 8.83
C GLY A 108 17.89 7.40 10.01
N MET A 109 16.81 6.69 10.36
CA MET A 109 15.88 7.09 11.39
C MET A 109 15.47 5.90 12.27
N SER A 110 15.27 6.14 13.56
CA SER A 110 14.74 5.11 14.45
C SER A 110 13.27 4.81 14.14
N PRO A 111 12.87 3.55 13.97
CA PRO A 111 11.48 3.18 13.74
C PRO A 111 10.52 3.63 14.86
N LYS A 112 11.05 3.88 16.08
CA LYS A 112 10.25 4.34 17.23
C LYS A 112 9.65 5.73 17.03
N VAL A 113 10.30 6.61 16.26
CA VAL A 113 9.84 7.98 15.99
C VAL A 113 9.07 8.12 14.67
N GLY A 114 9.00 7.04 13.86
CA GLY A 114 8.37 7.09 12.55
C GLY A 114 6.90 7.52 12.55
N GLY A 115 6.16 7.23 13.62
CA GLY A 115 4.75 7.60 13.70
C GLY A 115 4.50 9.11 13.68
N PRO A 116 5.06 9.89 14.62
CA PRO A 116 4.94 11.35 14.61
C PRO A 116 5.47 11.98 13.32
N VAL A 117 6.54 11.44 12.74
CA VAL A 117 7.09 11.93 11.46
C VAL A 117 6.11 11.73 10.30
N ILE A 118 5.41 10.60 10.23
CA ILE A 118 4.38 10.37 9.20
C ILE A 118 3.22 11.35 9.35
N GLU A 119 2.72 11.57 10.57
CA GLU A 119 1.62 12.51 10.82
C GLU A 119 2.01 13.94 10.40
N ASP A 120 3.20 14.37 10.77
CA ASP A 120 3.72 15.67 10.43
C ASP A 120 4.01 15.82 8.93
N ALA A 121 4.65 14.83 8.30
CA ALA A 121 4.90 14.83 6.87
C ALA A 121 3.59 14.89 6.05
N LEU A 122 2.56 14.17 6.47
CA LEU A 122 1.23 14.25 5.84
C LEU A 122 0.62 15.64 5.96
N ALA A 123 0.74 16.31 7.11
CA ALA A 123 0.25 17.67 7.29
C ALA A 123 0.97 18.65 6.34
N VAL A 124 2.32 18.57 6.28
CA VAL A 124 3.14 19.37 5.35
C VAL A 124 2.73 19.13 3.90
N MET A 125 2.65 17.87 3.47
CA MET A 125 2.34 17.51 2.09
C MET A 125 0.94 17.97 1.69
N ARG A 126 -0.06 17.78 2.55
CA ARG A 126 -1.44 18.22 2.28
C ARG A 126 -1.57 19.73 2.18
N ALA A 127 -0.88 20.52 3.02
CA ALA A 127 -0.84 21.96 2.91
C ALA A 127 -0.27 22.40 1.55
N LEU A 128 0.86 21.81 1.13
CA LEU A 128 1.47 22.07 -0.17
C LEU A 128 0.57 21.68 -1.34
N TRP A 129 -0.13 20.55 -1.27
CA TRP A 129 -1.07 20.11 -2.31
C TRP A 129 -2.31 20.98 -2.42
N ARG A 130 -2.76 21.60 -1.33
CA ARG A 130 -3.80 22.66 -1.39
C ARG A 130 -3.30 23.97 -1.98
N GLY A 131 -1.98 24.11 -2.22
CA GLY A 131 -1.37 25.32 -2.78
C GLY A 131 -1.04 26.38 -1.75
N GLU A 132 -0.92 25.98 -0.48
CA GLU A 132 -0.49 26.91 0.59
C GLU A 132 1.01 27.19 0.48
N THR A 133 1.41 28.40 0.85
CA THR A 133 2.81 28.70 1.16
C THR A 133 3.08 28.37 2.61
N LEU A 134 4.01 27.44 2.84
CA LEU A 134 4.21 26.80 4.14
C LEU A 134 5.37 27.41 4.90
N ASN A 135 5.09 27.81 6.14
CA ASN A 135 6.08 27.99 7.20
C ASN A 135 5.80 26.94 8.28
N HIS A 136 6.73 26.04 8.53
CA HIS A 136 6.52 24.88 9.38
C HIS A 136 7.78 24.49 10.15
N GLU A 137 7.61 24.09 11.40
CA GLU A 137 8.64 23.45 12.22
C GLU A 137 8.02 22.23 12.91
N GLY A 138 8.60 21.05 12.69
CA GLY A 138 8.06 19.79 13.21
C GLY A 138 9.00 18.61 13.04
N PRO A 139 8.53 17.41 13.44
CA PRO A 139 9.31 16.17 13.36
C PRO A 139 9.84 15.81 11.96
N SER A 140 9.19 16.28 10.90
CA SER A 140 9.60 16.03 9.51
C SER A 140 10.56 17.08 8.96
N GLY A 141 10.79 18.17 9.70
CA GLY A 141 11.74 19.22 9.33
C GLY A 141 11.24 20.63 9.57
N THR A 142 12.09 21.61 9.22
CA THR A 142 11.77 23.04 9.25
C THR A 142 11.73 23.57 7.83
N PHE A 143 10.65 24.26 7.46
CA PHE A 143 10.40 24.78 6.12
C PHE A 143 9.96 26.24 6.23
N VAL A 144 10.54 27.12 5.42
CA VAL A 144 10.25 28.57 5.43
C VAL A 144 9.91 29.01 4.01
N ASP A 145 8.75 29.65 3.83
CA ASP A 145 8.28 30.20 2.57
C ASP A 145 8.28 29.19 1.40
N VAL A 146 7.84 27.94 1.69
CA VAL A 146 7.85 26.87 0.72
C VAL A 146 6.47 26.74 0.06
N SER A 147 6.43 26.74 -1.26
CA SER A 147 5.25 26.42 -2.08
C SER A 147 5.57 25.30 -3.07
N LEU A 148 4.54 24.68 -3.67
CA LEU A 148 4.70 23.53 -4.54
C LEU A 148 3.90 23.66 -5.84
N SER A 149 4.55 23.33 -6.96
CA SER A 149 3.93 23.18 -8.27
C SER A 149 4.63 22.06 -9.04
N PRO A 150 3.92 21.20 -9.82
CA PRO A 150 2.47 21.16 -9.93
C PRO A 150 1.82 20.63 -8.64
N ARG A 151 0.52 20.86 -8.48
CA ARG A 151 -0.33 20.19 -7.51
C ARG A 151 -0.84 18.86 -8.08
N PRO A 152 -1.30 17.89 -7.27
CA PRO A 152 -2.00 16.72 -7.78
C PRO A 152 -3.22 17.09 -8.63
N ILE A 153 -3.65 16.16 -9.49
CA ILE A 153 -4.97 16.24 -10.16
C ILE A 153 -6.07 15.86 -9.18
N GLN A 154 -5.80 14.81 -8.38
CA GLN A 154 -6.72 14.37 -7.33
C GLN A 154 -6.80 15.43 -6.22
N ASP A 155 -8.01 15.79 -5.80
CA ASP A 155 -8.27 16.74 -4.72
C ASP A 155 -9.34 16.17 -3.75
N PRO A 156 -8.92 15.61 -2.62
CA PRO A 156 -7.52 15.42 -2.19
C PRO A 156 -6.84 14.23 -2.89
N LEU A 157 -5.50 14.27 -3.00
CA LEU A 157 -4.70 13.05 -3.22
C LEU A 157 -4.71 12.25 -1.93
N GLU A 158 -5.42 11.12 -1.94
CA GLU A 158 -5.59 10.27 -0.77
C GLU A 158 -4.29 9.55 -0.40
N VAL A 159 -4.02 9.48 0.90
CA VAL A 159 -2.92 8.71 1.45
C VAL A 159 -3.46 7.73 2.50
N TRP A 160 -3.41 6.47 2.16
CA TRP A 160 -3.77 5.38 3.06
C TRP A 160 -2.60 5.08 4.00
N LEU A 161 -2.91 4.49 5.14
CA LEU A 161 -1.87 4.06 6.09
C LEU A 161 -1.88 2.53 6.23
N ALA A 162 -0.74 1.99 6.65
CA ALA A 162 -0.58 0.59 6.98
C ALA A 162 -0.29 0.39 8.48
N GLY A 163 -0.21 -0.88 8.89
CA GLY A 163 0.15 -1.28 10.24
C GLY A 163 -1.02 -1.79 11.07
N MET A 164 -0.71 -2.69 12.03
CA MET A 164 -1.67 -3.40 12.87
C MET A 164 -1.57 -3.05 14.35
N ALA A 165 -0.52 -2.31 14.76
CA ALA A 165 -0.37 -1.89 16.15
C ALA A 165 -1.43 -0.82 16.50
N GLU A 166 -1.97 -0.87 17.71
CA GLU A 166 -3.03 0.02 18.19
C GLU A 166 -2.74 1.51 17.91
N ARG A 167 -1.51 1.96 18.20
CA ARG A 167 -1.06 3.32 17.86
C ARG A 167 -1.07 3.64 16.35
N SER A 168 -0.87 2.62 15.49
CA SER A 168 -0.92 2.80 14.04
C SER A 168 -2.36 2.86 13.55
N LEU A 169 -3.24 2.05 14.13
CA LEU A 169 -4.69 2.09 13.88
C LEU A 169 -5.28 3.44 14.29
N ALA A 170 -4.98 3.90 15.51
CA ALA A 170 -5.43 5.21 15.98
C ALA A 170 -4.90 6.35 15.10
N ARG A 171 -3.66 6.27 14.61
CA ARG A 171 -3.11 7.22 13.63
C ARG A 171 -3.89 7.19 12.33
N CYS A 172 -4.17 5.99 11.82
CA CYS A 172 -4.95 5.83 10.59
C CYS A 172 -6.28 6.59 10.70
N GLY A 173 -7.03 6.42 11.79
CA GLY A 173 -8.26 7.16 12.05
C GLY A 173 -8.05 8.68 12.09
N ARG A 174 -7.02 9.16 12.79
CA ARG A 174 -6.78 10.61 12.91
C ARG A 174 -6.36 11.29 11.62
N VAL A 175 -5.51 10.66 10.80
CA VAL A 175 -4.88 11.34 9.66
C VAL A 175 -4.88 10.55 8.35
N GLY A 176 -5.23 9.26 8.33
CA GLY A 176 -5.30 8.46 7.10
C GLY A 176 -6.58 8.70 6.32
N ASP A 177 -6.55 8.48 5.01
CA ASP A 177 -7.74 8.49 4.15
C ASP A 177 -8.26 7.07 3.90
N GLY A 178 -7.50 6.06 4.26
CA GLY A 178 -7.85 4.65 4.20
C GLY A 178 -6.82 3.77 4.90
N TRP A 179 -7.06 2.47 4.94
CA TRP A 179 -6.21 1.50 5.62
C TRP A 179 -5.89 0.30 4.73
N LEU A 180 -4.60 -0.04 4.60
CA LEU A 180 -4.09 -1.17 3.83
C LEU A 180 -3.11 -2.01 4.66
N PRO A 181 -3.58 -2.83 5.61
CA PRO A 181 -2.73 -3.74 6.37
C PRO A 181 -2.24 -4.92 5.53
N THR A 182 -1.26 -5.62 6.06
CA THR A 182 -0.75 -6.88 5.51
C THR A 182 -0.53 -7.89 6.63
N LEU A 183 -0.49 -9.17 6.28
CA LEU A 183 -0.25 -10.26 7.21
C LEU A 183 -1.23 -10.23 8.40
N CYS A 184 -2.51 -10.21 8.10
CA CYS A 184 -3.61 -10.11 9.06
C CYS A 184 -4.78 -11.03 8.67
N SER A 185 -5.56 -11.46 9.64
CA SER A 185 -6.78 -12.23 9.41
C SER A 185 -8.02 -11.35 9.36
N PRO A 186 -9.17 -11.86 8.83
CA PRO A 186 -10.44 -11.15 8.85
C PRO A 186 -10.86 -10.65 10.25
N ASP A 187 -10.69 -11.48 11.29
CA ASP A 187 -11.03 -11.09 12.66
C ASP A 187 -10.15 -9.96 13.22
N GLN A 188 -8.86 -9.96 12.86
CA GLN A 188 -7.97 -8.88 13.27
C GLN A 188 -8.33 -7.56 12.60
N VAL A 189 -8.65 -7.59 11.31
CA VAL A 189 -8.98 -6.35 10.60
C VAL A 189 -10.36 -5.83 10.99
N ALA A 190 -11.31 -6.68 11.36
CA ALA A 190 -12.60 -6.25 11.92
C ALA A 190 -12.37 -5.41 13.18
N ARG A 191 -11.60 -5.94 14.15
CA ARG A 191 -11.24 -5.19 15.38
C ARG A 191 -10.42 -3.95 15.09
N GLY A 192 -9.48 -4.03 14.12
CA GLY A 192 -8.68 -2.89 13.72
C GLY A 192 -9.51 -1.75 13.14
N ARG A 193 -10.53 -2.09 12.36
CA ARG A 193 -11.48 -1.12 11.78
C ARG A 193 -12.24 -0.36 12.89
N GLU A 194 -12.72 -1.04 13.92
CA GLU A 194 -13.40 -0.40 15.07
C GLU A 194 -12.49 0.66 15.73
N VAL A 195 -11.21 0.34 15.94
CA VAL A 195 -10.23 1.28 16.52
C VAL A 195 -10.02 2.49 15.61
N ILE A 196 -9.91 2.25 14.30
CA ILE A 196 -9.74 3.31 13.30
C ILE A 196 -10.96 4.23 13.27
N GLU A 197 -12.17 3.68 13.23
CA GLU A 197 -13.42 4.44 13.18
C GLU A 197 -13.63 5.27 14.45
N ALA A 198 -13.33 4.70 15.63
CA ALA A 198 -13.38 5.42 16.89
C ALA A 198 -12.39 6.59 16.93
N ALA A 199 -11.14 6.39 16.44
CA ALA A 199 -10.15 7.43 16.37
C ALA A 199 -10.48 8.50 15.33
N ALA A 200 -11.09 8.13 14.20
CA ALA A 200 -11.57 9.07 13.19
C ALA A 200 -12.70 9.94 13.75
N ALA A 201 -13.69 9.34 14.40
CA ALA A 201 -14.80 10.05 15.05
C ALA A 201 -14.28 11.04 16.10
N GLY A 202 -13.32 10.61 16.93
CA GLY A 202 -12.65 11.48 17.92
C GLY A 202 -11.89 12.66 17.30
N ALA A 203 -11.48 12.55 16.05
CA ALA A 203 -10.84 13.62 15.27
C ALA A 203 -11.82 14.41 14.37
N GLY A 204 -13.13 14.17 14.49
CA GLY A 204 -14.17 14.80 13.67
C GLY A 204 -14.13 14.39 12.21
N ARG A 205 -13.64 13.16 11.90
CA ARG A 205 -13.48 12.62 10.55
C ARG A 205 -14.31 11.36 10.35
N VAL A 206 -14.55 11.05 9.09
CA VAL A 206 -15.13 9.77 8.65
C VAL A 206 -14.22 9.21 7.55
N ILE A 207 -13.88 7.93 7.62
CA ILE A 207 -13.21 7.20 6.54
C ILE A 207 -14.30 6.48 5.74
N SER A 208 -14.25 6.61 4.42
CA SER A 208 -15.20 5.93 3.53
C SER A 208 -15.15 4.41 3.71
N ASP A 209 -16.31 3.74 3.69
CA ASP A 209 -16.38 2.28 3.71
C ASP A 209 -15.62 1.60 2.56
N GLU A 210 -15.40 2.31 1.45
CA GLU A 210 -14.61 1.82 0.33
C GLU A 210 -13.09 1.98 0.51
N HIS A 211 -12.64 2.61 1.61
CA HIS A 211 -11.21 2.88 1.86
C HIS A 211 -10.59 1.89 2.87
N TYR A 212 -11.13 0.68 2.94
CA TYR A 212 -10.56 -0.43 3.69
C TYR A 212 -10.11 -1.52 2.73
N GLY A 213 -8.82 -1.82 2.72
CA GLY A 213 -8.21 -2.84 1.86
C GLY A 213 -7.25 -3.74 2.62
N VAL A 214 -6.79 -4.80 1.97
CA VAL A 214 -5.79 -5.73 2.50
C VAL A 214 -4.75 -6.01 1.43
N SER A 215 -3.47 -5.95 1.80
CA SER A 215 -2.38 -6.46 0.97
C SER A 215 -2.13 -7.93 1.34
N LEU A 216 -2.65 -8.85 0.53
CA LEU A 216 -2.67 -10.29 0.78
C LEU A 216 -1.55 -10.99 0.01
N GLY A 217 -0.55 -11.50 0.75
CA GLY A 217 0.45 -12.40 0.18
C GLY A 217 -0.12 -13.80 -0.03
N TYR A 218 0.32 -14.50 -1.07
CA TYR A 218 -0.08 -15.89 -1.32
C TYR A 218 1.07 -16.72 -1.89
N PHE A 219 0.96 -18.04 -1.74
CA PHE A 219 1.81 -19.03 -2.40
C PHE A 219 0.97 -19.83 -3.39
N PRO A 220 1.39 -19.96 -4.66
CA PRO A 220 0.61 -20.69 -5.65
C PRO A 220 0.72 -22.24 -5.51
N THR A 221 1.82 -22.74 -4.91
CA THR A 221 2.20 -24.16 -4.91
C THR A 221 2.51 -24.73 -3.53
N GLY A 222 2.00 -24.10 -2.47
CA GLY A 222 2.25 -24.54 -1.09
C GLY A 222 3.30 -23.69 -0.36
N TYR A 223 3.35 -23.87 0.95
CA TYR A 223 4.29 -23.11 1.78
C TYR A 223 5.71 -23.68 1.71
N PRO A 224 6.74 -22.81 1.69
CA PRO A 224 8.10 -23.23 1.96
C PRO A 224 8.23 -23.82 3.37
N ASP A 225 9.11 -24.81 3.54
CA ASP A 225 9.40 -25.43 4.84
C ASP A 225 9.76 -24.38 5.90
N GLY A 226 9.24 -24.57 7.11
CA GLY A 226 9.49 -23.71 8.25
C GLY A 226 8.92 -22.29 8.14
N LEU A 227 8.01 -22.00 7.20
CA LEU A 227 7.42 -20.66 7.05
C LEU A 227 6.64 -20.26 8.30
N ALA A 228 5.86 -21.17 8.89
CA ALA A 228 5.07 -20.89 10.10
C ALA A 228 5.97 -20.46 11.26
N ASP A 229 7.10 -21.16 11.48
CA ASP A 229 8.06 -20.84 12.53
C ASP A 229 8.71 -19.46 12.32
N ARG A 230 9.08 -19.14 11.08
CA ARG A 230 9.63 -17.82 10.73
C ARG A 230 8.64 -16.67 10.94
N LEU A 231 7.36 -16.95 10.83
CA LEU A 231 6.29 -15.95 10.99
C LEU A 231 5.60 -16.02 12.36
N ALA A 232 5.95 -16.95 13.24
CA ALA A 232 5.26 -17.22 14.50
C ALA A 232 5.01 -15.94 15.33
N THR A 233 6.02 -15.09 15.50
CA THR A 233 5.89 -13.82 16.23
C THR A 233 4.90 -12.85 15.57
N ARG A 234 4.82 -12.84 14.23
CA ARG A 234 3.91 -11.96 13.47
C ARG A 234 2.50 -12.50 13.42
N LEU A 235 2.35 -13.82 13.39
CA LEU A 235 1.05 -14.49 13.37
C LEU A 235 0.29 -14.38 14.69
N GLN A 236 1.00 -14.17 15.81
CA GLN A 236 0.39 -14.01 17.14
C GLN A 236 -0.60 -15.13 17.49
N GLY A 237 -0.27 -16.38 17.16
CA GLY A 237 -1.09 -17.56 17.40
C GLY A 237 -2.17 -17.85 16.36
N GLN A 238 -2.24 -17.08 15.27
CA GLN A 238 -3.17 -17.36 14.17
C GLN A 238 -2.67 -18.49 13.26
N ALA A 239 -3.60 -19.18 12.64
CA ALA A 239 -3.27 -20.17 11.62
C ALA A 239 -2.73 -19.46 10.36
N LEU A 240 -1.65 -19.99 9.79
CA LEU A 240 -1.01 -19.41 8.61
C LEU A 240 -1.98 -19.29 7.42
N CYS A 241 -2.86 -20.28 7.24
CA CYS A 241 -3.86 -20.28 6.16
C CYS A 241 -4.95 -19.19 6.29
N ASP A 242 -5.16 -18.64 7.49
CA ASP A 242 -6.08 -17.51 7.69
C ASP A 242 -5.48 -16.16 7.28
N VAL A 243 -4.19 -16.14 6.96
CA VAL A 243 -3.41 -14.94 6.69
C VAL A 243 -2.74 -14.97 5.33
N ILE A 244 -2.28 -16.16 4.91
CA ILE A 244 -1.57 -16.38 3.65
C ILE A 244 -2.14 -17.65 3.00
N PRO A 245 -2.90 -17.56 1.91
CA PRO A 245 -3.30 -18.72 1.11
C PRO A 245 -2.09 -19.46 0.53
N ARG A 246 -2.16 -20.79 0.48
CA ARG A 246 -1.09 -21.66 -0.04
C ARG A 246 -1.37 -22.23 -1.44
N HIS A 247 -2.59 -21.96 -1.96
CA HIS A 247 -3.03 -22.34 -3.29
C HIS A 247 -4.02 -21.31 -3.83
N TYR A 248 -4.21 -21.25 -5.14
CA TYR A 248 -5.12 -20.28 -5.78
C TYR A 248 -6.57 -20.41 -5.31
N ASP A 249 -7.05 -21.63 -5.10
CA ASP A 249 -8.43 -21.94 -4.67
C ASP A 249 -8.75 -21.51 -3.24
N GLU A 250 -7.73 -21.27 -2.40
CA GLU A 250 -7.91 -20.74 -1.06
C GLU A 250 -8.06 -19.21 -1.02
N ILE A 251 -7.71 -18.50 -2.13
CA ILE A 251 -7.68 -17.03 -2.14
C ILE A 251 -9.10 -16.46 -2.11
N ALA A 252 -9.99 -16.88 -3.03
CA ALA A 252 -11.33 -16.33 -3.12
C ALA A 252 -12.15 -16.55 -1.83
N PRO A 253 -12.16 -17.72 -1.18
CA PRO A 253 -12.82 -17.90 0.11
C PRO A 253 -12.28 -16.98 1.20
N LEU A 254 -10.98 -16.72 1.24
CA LEU A 254 -10.39 -15.78 2.20
C LEU A 254 -10.79 -14.33 1.88
N LEU A 255 -10.80 -13.93 0.61
CA LEU A 255 -11.28 -12.61 0.20
C LEU A 255 -12.75 -12.38 0.63
N GLU A 256 -13.62 -13.37 0.46
CA GLU A 256 -15.02 -13.28 0.88
C GLU A 256 -15.17 -13.08 2.40
N ARG A 257 -14.31 -13.71 3.21
CA ARG A 257 -14.27 -13.47 4.65
C ARG A 257 -13.86 -12.01 4.98
N PHE A 258 -12.91 -11.43 4.25
CA PHE A 258 -12.57 -10.01 4.39
C PHE A 258 -13.71 -9.09 3.92
N ILE A 259 -14.38 -9.44 2.83
CA ILE A 259 -15.54 -8.69 2.32
C ILE A 259 -16.68 -8.68 3.34
N ALA A 260 -16.93 -9.81 4.01
CA ALA A 260 -17.96 -9.93 5.04
C ALA A 260 -17.73 -8.98 6.24
N VAL A 261 -16.46 -8.61 6.52
CA VAL A 261 -16.12 -7.62 7.55
C VAL A 261 -15.87 -6.21 6.98
N GLY A 262 -16.32 -5.96 5.74
CA GLY A 262 -16.38 -4.62 5.16
C GLY A 262 -15.14 -4.15 4.41
N PHE A 263 -14.28 -5.07 3.95
CA PHE A 263 -13.12 -4.73 3.13
C PHE A 263 -13.42 -4.87 1.64
N SER A 264 -12.88 -3.99 0.82
CA SER A 264 -13.26 -3.87 -0.59
C SER A 264 -12.09 -3.76 -1.58
N LYS A 265 -10.89 -3.47 -1.10
CA LYS A 265 -9.70 -3.32 -1.94
C LYS A 265 -8.67 -4.38 -1.55
N PHE A 266 -8.21 -5.16 -2.52
CA PHE A 266 -7.27 -6.24 -2.27
C PHE A 266 -6.08 -6.12 -3.21
N VAL A 267 -4.88 -6.16 -2.63
CA VAL A 267 -3.62 -6.21 -3.37
C VAL A 267 -3.05 -7.61 -3.21
N LEU A 268 -3.20 -8.43 -4.24
CA LEU A 268 -2.72 -9.81 -4.24
C LEU A 268 -1.24 -9.85 -4.61
N ARG A 269 -0.42 -10.48 -3.78
CA ARG A 269 1.04 -10.50 -3.96
C ARG A 269 1.57 -11.93 -3.94
N PRO A 270 2.09 -12.46 -5.05
CA PRO A 270 2.84 -13.70 -5.00
C PRO A 270 4.08 -13.54 -4.11
N LEU A 271 4.32 -14.51 -3.24
CA LEU A 271 5.45 -14.51 -2.30
C LEU A 271 6.64 -15.32 -2.81
N LEU A 272 6.54 -15.86 -4.02
CA LEU A 272 7.61 -16.48 -4.78
C LEU A 272 7.97 -15.63 -5.99
N PRO A 273 9.21 -15.73 -6.50
CA PRO A 273 9.59 -15.11 -7.77
C PRO A 273 8.72 -15.64 -8.91
N ILE A 274 8.19 -14.74 -9.73
CA ILE A 274 7.38 -15.06 -10.90
C ILE A 274 8.26 -14.98 -12.13
N LEU A 275 8.30 -16.05 -12.91
CA LEU A 275 9.06 -16.13 -14.17
C LEU A 275 8.19 -15.68 -15.35
N ASP A 276 6.91 -16.04 -15.34
CA ASP A 276 5.93 -15.71 -16.37
C ASP A 276 4.69 -15.06 -15.73
N TRP A 277 4.58 -13.75 -15.88
CA TRP A 277 3.46 -12.98 -15.34
C TRP A 277 2.13 -13.24 -16.05
N GLU A 278 2.15 -13.61 -17.32
CA GLU A 278 0.94 -13.90 -18.08
C GLU A 278 0.32 -15.22 -17.60
N GLU A 279 1.14 -16.27 -17.44
CA GLU A 279 0.71 -17.54 -16.88
C GLU A 279 0.19 -17.37 -15.44
N GLU A 280 0.97 -16.71 -14.58
CA GLU A 280 0.62 -16.47 -13.18
C GLU A 280 -0.72 -15.77 -13.04
N LEU A 281 -0.91 -14.64 -13.74
CA LEU A 281 -2.13 -13.84 -13.62
C LEU A 281 -3.33 -14.48 -14.34
N THR A 282 -3.10 -15.34 -15.32
CA THR A 282 -4.16 -16.15 -15.93
C THR A 282 -4.70 -17.18 -14.93
N LEU A 283 -3.81 -17.89 -14.21
CA LEU A 283 -4.20 -18.87 -13.19
C LEU A 283 -4.88 -18.20 -12.00
N LEU A 284 -4.28 -17.14 -11.48
CA LEU A 284 -4.85 -16.34 -10.41
C LEU A 284 -6.22 -15.76 -10.80
N GLY A 285 -6.32 -15.20 -12.00
CA GLY A 285 -7.55 -14.58 -12.49
C GLY A 285 -8.72 -15.56 -12.55
N ARG A 286 -8.50 -16.79 -13.01
CA ARG A 286 -9.52 -17.86 -12.98
C ARG A 286 -10.02 -18.14 -11.56
N ALA A 287 -9.13 -18.05 -10.58
CA ALA A 287 -9.47 -18.35 -9.19
C ALA A 287 -10.20 -17.19 -8.48
N VAL A 288 -9.97 -15.91 -8.86
CA VAL A 288 -10.40 -14.78 -8.02
C VAL A 288 -11.23 -13.70 -8.73
N LEU A 289 -11.18 -13.56 -10.07
CA LEU A 289 -11.83 -12.41 -10.72
C LEU A 289 -13.36 -12.41 -10.62
N HIS A 290 -13.98 -13.54 -10.37
CA HIS A 290 -15.42 -13.62 -10.10
C HIS A 290 -15.83 -12.86 -8.80
N VAL A 291 -14.91 -12.59 -7.90
CA VAL A 291 -15.12 -11.79 -6.70
C VAL A 291 -15.14 -10.28 -7.00
N GLN A 292 -14.46 -9.85 -8.08
CA GLN A 292 -14.40 -8.43 -8.49
C GLN A 292 -15.74 -7.96 -9.05
N ARG A 293 -16.27 -6.87 -8.50
CA ARG A 293 -17.58 -6.30 -8.90
C ARG A 293 -17.69 -4.82 -8.56
#